data_804b4e6a3472607710f960e98387cafa
#
_entry.id   804b4e6a3472607710f960e98387cafa
#
_cell.length_a   1.000
_cell.length_b   1.000
_cell.length_c   1.000
_cell.angle_alpha   90.00
_cell.angle_beta   90.00
_cell.angle_gamma   90.00
#
_symmetry.space_group_name_H-M   'P 1'
#
loop_
_entity.id
_entity.type
_entity.pdbx_description
1 polymer ?
#
loop_
_entity_poly.entity_id
_entity_poly.type
_entity_poly.pdbx_seq_one_letter_code
_entity_poly.pdbx_strand_id
1 'polypeptide(L)'
;GTSAINTSEGSSVLKTCAEIAKKLPNFSESFNPLNILNQDISRVGSLELGFVNKVFDGDIEKKLKEEIDLNKPVVFLLGLDEINPKSLDGSFVVYFGHHGDVNAQYANIILPTPAYTEKSSTFMNIEGRAIQTSRCHNPLGDAKEEWKIFRVLSDLLHCDIKFNNLNDVRKKLINENSNFLALLEINNSSNLSFSSKKNIKDNNLFYNIDNFYMNDSISRSSETMANCTHEILNKAKAS
;
A
#
# COMPACT_ATOMS: atom_id res chain seq x y z
N GLY A 1 9.07 9.35 -9.98
CA GLY A 1 9.23 8.71 -8.67
C GLY A 1 8.45 9.43 -7.58
N THR A 2 8.46 8.90 -6.37
CA THR A 2 7.68 9.38 -5.21
C THR A 2 7.97 10.83 -4.83
N SER A 3 9.21 11.29 -4.92
CA SER A 3 9.57 12.68 -4.63
C SER A 3 8.87 13.70 -5.54
N ALA A 4 8.49 13.33 -6.75
CA ALA A 4 7.71 14.20 -7.63
C ALA A 4 6.20 14.06 -7.38
N ILE A 5 5.75 12.88 -6.96
CA ILE A 5 4.31 12.56 -6.79
C ILE A 5 3.78 13.11 -5.47
N ASN A 6 4.57 13.03 -4.40
CA ASN A 6 4.16 13.42 -3.04
C ASN A 6 4.29 14.94 -2.78
N THR A 7 4.53 15.74 -3.82
CA THR A 7 4.46 17.21 -3.71
C THR A 7 3.02 17.71 -3.81
N SER A 8 2.76 18.93 -3.37
CA SER A 8 1.44 19.57 -3.51
C SER A 8 0.97 19.70 -4.98
N GLU A 9 1.88 19.65 -5.93
CA GLU A 9 1.66 19.68 -7.39
C GLU A 9 1.79 18.29 -8.04
N GLY A 10 1.95 17.23 -7.28
CA GLY A 10 2.19 15.87 -7.79
C GLY A 10 1.20 15.42 -8.86
N SER A 11 -0.09 15.71 -8.66
CA SER A 11 -1.12 15.43 -9.67
C SER A 11 -0.91 16.21 -11.00
N SER A 12 -0.42 17.45 -10.93
CA SER A 12 -0.10 18.25 -12.11
C SER A 12 1.13 17.72 -12.84
N VAL A 13 2.14 17.29 -12.09
CA VAL A 13 3.34 16.62 -12.63
C VAL A 13 2.95 15.36 -13.37
N LEU A 14 2.14 14.49 -12.73
CA LEU A 14 1.66 13.24 -13.35
C LEU A 14 0.87 13.50 -14.63
N LYS A 15 -0.04 14.50 -14.61
CA LYS A 15 -0.80 14.90 -15.79
C LYS A 15 0.11 15.32 -16.93
N THR A 16 1.08 16.20 -16.64
CA THR A 16 2.04 16.67 -17.67
C THR A 16 2.87 15.53 -18.23
N CYS A 17 3.37 14.63 -17.36
CA CYS A 17 4.10 13.44 -17.80
C CYS A 17 3.24 12.54 -18.69
N ALA A 18 1.96 12.34 -18.36
CA ALA A 18 1.05 11.54 -19.18
C ALA A 18 0.77 12.20 -20.54
N GLU A 19 0.64 13.53 -20.59
CA GLU A 19 0.48 14.28 -21.86
C GLU A 19 1.74 14.20 -22.73
N ILE A 20 2.93 14.25 -22.14
CA ILE A 20 4.20 14.04 -22.85
C ILE A 20 4.27 12.61 -23.39
N ALA A 21 3.98 11.62 -22.54
CA ALA A 21 4.01 10.20 -22.93
C ALA A 21 3.15 9.93 -24.16
N LYS A 22 1.93 10.48 -24.21
CA LYS A 22 1.00 10.33 -25.35
C LYS A 22 1.53 10.95 -26.66
N LYS A 23 2.46 11.90 -26.58
CA LYS A 23 3.07 12.55 -27.75
C LYS A 23 4.31 11.81 -28.25
N LEU A 24 4.81 10.85 -27.51
CA LEU A 24 5.98 10.08 -27.94
C LEU A 24 5.60 9.12 -29.08
N PRO A 25 6.50 8.94 -30.09
CA PRO A 25 6.21 8.13 -31.27
C PRO A 25 5.98 6.64 -30.95
N ASN A 26 6.45 6.17 -29.78
CA ASN A 26 6.29 4.79 -29.34
C ASN A 26 5.01 4.55 -28.54
N PHE A 27 4.18 5.56 -28.32
CA PHE A 27 2.92 5.38 -27.60
C PHE A 27 1.94 4.55 -28.44
N SER A 28 1.46 3.47 -27.88
CA SER A 28 0.48 2.57 -28.53
C SER A 28 -0.41 1.91 -27.47
N GLU A 29 -1.46 1.21 -27.90
CA GLU A 29 -2.28 0.42 -27.00
C GLU A 29 -1.51 -0.69 -26.27
N SER A 30 -0.43 -1.18 -26.90
CA SER A 30 0.44 -2.23 -26.35
C SER A 30 1.63 -1.70 -25.56
N PHE A 31 1.92 -0.41 -25.61
CA PHE A 31 3.06 0.18 -24.91
C PHE A 31 2.77 1.60 -24.41
N ASN A 32 2.83 1.77 -23.09
CA ASN A 32 2.76 3.07 -22.43
C ASN A 32 4.14 3.42 -21.85
N PRO A 33 4.81 4.47 -22.34
CA PRO A 33 6.13 4.87 -21.85
C PRO A 33 6.10 5.52 -20.45
N LEU A 34 4.92 5.82 -19.90
CA LEU A 34 4.79 6.36 -18.55
C LEU A 34 4.78 5.23 -17.53
N ASN A 35 5.82 5.18 -16.70
CA ASN A 35 5.89 4.29 -15.56
C ASN A 35 6.00 5.10 -14.25
N ILE A 36 5.18 4.72 -13.25
CA ILE A 36 5.12 5.40 -11.97
C ILE A 36 5.77 4.51 -10.91
N LEU A 37 6.93 4.94 -10.39
CA LEU A 37 7.60 4.23 -9.30
C LEU A 37 6.87 4.50 -8.00
N ASN A 38 6.13 3.51 -7.55
CA ASN A 38 5.46 3.53 -6.25
C ASN A 38 6.41 3.08 -5.13
N GLN A 39 6.15 3.56 -3.93
CA GLN A 39 6.96 3.23 -2.75
C GLN A 39 6.59 1.86 -2.19
N ASP A 40 5.29 1.55 -2.15
CA ASP A 40 4.78 0.36 -1.50
C ASP A 40 4.52 -0.77 -2.50
N ILE A 41 4.90 -1.99 -2.14
CA ILE A 41 4.75 -3.18 -2.98
C ILE A 41 3.27 -3.50 -3.30
N SER A 42 2.35 -3.18 -2.41
CA SER A 42 0.91 -3.45 -2.59
C SER A 42 0.18 -2.36 -3.37
N ARG A 43 0.81 -1.22 -3.65
CA ARG A 43 0.13 -0.03 -4.20
C ARG A 43 -0.51 -0.31 -5.55
N VAL A 44 0.22 -0.90 -6.48
CA VAL A 44 -0.30 -1.16 -7.84
C VAL A 44 -1.46 -2.15 -7.80
N GLY A 45 -1.32 -3.25 -7.06
CA GLY A 45 -2.38 -4.22 -6.87
C GLY A 45 -3.64 -3.64 -6.24
N SER A 46 -3.48 -2.74 -5.26
CA SER A 46 -4.61 -2.04 -4.62
C SER A 46 -5.32 -1.09 -5.58
N LEU A 47 -4.57 -0.38 -6.42
CA LEU A 47 -5.14 0.49 -7.46
C LEU A 47 -5.91 -0.31 -8.51
N GLU A 48 -5.36 -1.43 -8.97
CA GLU A 48 -6.00 -2.33 -9.94
C GLU A 48 -7.31 -2.92 -9.40
N LEU A 49 -7.39 -3.21 -8.11
CA LEU A 49 -8.60 -3.69 -7.46
C LEU A 49 -9.60 -2.58 -7.12
N GLY A 50 -9.25 -1.32 -7.39
CA GLY A 50 -10.10 -0.19 -7.03
C GLY A 50 -10.23 0.03 -5.52
N PHE A 51 -9.28 -0.50 -4.73
CA PHE A 51 -9.29 -0.38 -3.28
C PHE A 51 -9.09 1.07 -2.81
N VAL A 52 -8.39 1.87 -3.61
CA VAL A 52 -8.29 3.31 -3.38
C VAL A 52 -9.54 3.99 -3.93
N ASN A 53 -10.34 4.55 -3.06
CA ASN A 53 -11.59 5.21 -3.44
C ASN A 53 -11.32 6.39 -4.38
N LYS A 54 -12.01 6.45 -5.51
CA LYS A 54 -11.92 7.51 -6.51
C LYS A 54 -12.30 8.91 -5.98
N VAL A 55 -12.82 8.98 -4.77
CA VAL A 55 -13.33 10.20 -4.12
C VAL A 55 -12.25 10.98 -3.36
N PHE A 56 -11.04 10.45 -3.21
CA PHE A 56 -9.97 11.16 -2.50
C PHE A 56 -9.33 12.26 -3.37
N ASP A 57 -10.10 13.32 -3.61
CA ASP A 57 -9.57 14.60 -4.04
C ASP A 57 -9.25 15.42 -2.77
N GLY A 58 -8.05 15.22 -2.20
CA GLY A 58 -7.62 15.93 -1.01
C GLY A 58 -6.89 15.08 0.04
N ASP A 59 -6.81 15.63 1.24
CA ASP A 59 -6.12 15.04 2.39
C ASP A 59 -6.91 13.84 2.96
N ILE A 60 -6.32 12.65 2.81
CA ILE A 60 -6.90 11.37 3.30
C ILE A 60 -7.08 11.41 4.82
N GLU A 61 -6.10 11.94 5.55
CA GLU A 61 -6.17 11.98 7.02
C GLU A 61 -7.31 12.87 7.50
N LYS A 62 -7.53 14.00 6.84
CA LYS A 62 -8.64 14.89 7.15
C LYS A 62 -10.00 14.22 6.91
N LYS A 63 -10.17 13.56 5.77
CA LYS A 63 -11.42 12.85 5.47
C LYS A 63 -11.67 11.67 6.40
N LEU A 64 -10.62 10.92 6.72
CA LEU A 64 -10.69 9.84 7.70
C LEU A 64 -11.15 10.38 9.05
N LYS A 65 -10.61 11.53 9.47
CA LYS A 65 -10.98 12.18 10.72
C LYS A 65 -12.44 12.64 10.72
N GLU A 66 -12.91 13.24 9.63
CA GLU A 66 -14.32 13.64 9.46
C GLU A 66 -15.25 12.42 9.59
N GLU A 67 -14.91 11.28 8.95
CA GLU A 67 -15.68 10.04 9.06
C GLU A 67 -15.67 9.47 10.47
N ILE A 68 -14.52 9.47 11.14
CA ILE A 68 -14.39 8.98 12.51
C ILE A 68 -15.25 9.82 13.47
N ASP A 69 -15.20 11.13 13.35
CA ASP A 69 -15.96 12.04 14.22
C ASP A 69 -17.47 11.87 14.05
N LEU A 70 -17.93 11.54 12.82
CA LEU A 70 -19.35 11.32 12.51
C LEU A 70 -19.85 9.93 12.94
N ASN A 71 -19.10 8.87 12.62
CA ASN A 71 -19.62 7.50 12.60
C ASN A 71 -18.94 6.56 13.62
N LYS A 72 -17.84 6.97 14.24
CA LYS A 72 -17.03 6.13 15.15
C LYS A 72 -16.80 4.72 14.59
N PRO A 73 -16.22 4.59 13.40
CA PRO A 73 -16.14 3.33 12.67
C PRO A 73 -15.17 2.35 13.32
N VAL A 74 -15.29 1.08 12.94
CA VAL A 74 -14.22 0.09 13.14
C VAL A 74 -13.24 0.23 11.98
N VAL A 75 -11.97 0.49 12.30
CA VAL A 75 -10.89 0.65 11.32
C VAL A 75 -9.99 -0.58 11.34
N PHE A 76 -9.86 -1.25 10.21
CA PHE A 76 -8.95 -2.38 10.03
C PHE A 76 -7.65 -1.90 9.38
N LEU A 77 -6.53 -2.01 10.09
CA LEU A 77 -5.18 -1.70 9.58
C LEU A 77 -4.50 -2.99 9.11
N LEU A 78 -4.50 -3.22 7.80
CA LEU A 78 -3.95 -4.45 7.20
C LEU A 78 -2.50 -4.26 6.79
N GLY A 79 -1.56 -4.56 7.69
CA GLY A 79 -0.13 -4.37 7.45
C GLY A 79 0.25 -2.92 7.17
N LEU A 80 -0.55 -1.97 7.63
CA LEU A 80 -0.31 -0.54 7.44
C LEU A 80 0.53 -0.01 8.61
N ASP A 81 1.66 0.59 8.31
CA ASP A 81 2.65 1.06 9.28
C ASP A 81 3.02 2.55 9.13
N GLU A 82 2.44 3.25 8.16
CA GLU A 82 2.81 4.64 7.83
C GLU A 82 1.70 5.68 8.13
N ILE A 83 0.57 5.27 8.68
CA ILE A 83 -0.48 6.23 9.04
C ILE A 83 -0.13 6.95 10.34
N ASN A 84 -0.46 8.24 10.41
CA ASN A 84 -0.38 8.97 11.67
C ASN A 84 -1.44 8.44 12.65
N PRO A 85 -1.04 7.81 13.79
CA PRO A 85 -2.00 7.18 14.69
C PRO A 85 -3.04 8.14 15.24
N LYS A 86 -2.69 9.42 15.41
CA LYS A 86 -3.62 10.46 15.91
C LYS A 86 -4.81 10.70 14.98
N SER A 87 -4.67 10.37 13.69
CA SER A 87 -5.80 10.45 12.75
C SER A 87 -6.87 9.38 12.99
N LEU A 88 -6.57 8.39 13.84
CA LEU A 88 -7.47 7.30 14.23
C LEU A 88 -8.20 7.54 15.56
N ASP A 89 -7.89 8.63 16.25
CA ASP A 89 -8.50 8.96 17.56
C ASP A 89 -10.03 9.04 17.44
N GLY A 90 -10.74 8.25 18.25
CA GLY A 90 -12.19 8.15 18.26
C GLY A 90 -12.75 6.95 17.47
N SER A 91 -11.92 6.19 16.75
CA SER A 91 -12.30 4.92 16.10
C SER A 91 -11.98 3.71 16.97
N PHE A 92 -12.60 2.56 16.64
CA PHE A 92 -12.18 1.27 17.16
C PHE A 92 -11.20 0.63 16.18
N VAL A 93 -9.93 0.49 16.59
CA VAL A 93 -8.83 0.07 15.71
C VAL A 93 -8.51 -1.40 15.89
N VAL A 94 -8.53 -2.15 14.81
CA VAL A 94 -8.07 -3.55 14.71
C VAL A 94 -6.82 -3.59 13.85
N TYR A 95 -5.69 -3.92 14.44
CA TYR A 95 -4.39 -3.97 13.77
C TYR A 95 -4.04 -5.40 13.35
N PHE A 96 -3.67 -5.57 12.09
CA PHE A 96 -3.15 -6.80 11.50
C PHE A 96 -1.69 -6.58 11.14
N GLY A 97 -0.77 -7.27 11.79
CA GLY A 97 0.65 -7.09 11.53
C GLY A 97 1.51 -8.17 12.16
N HIS A 98 2.79 -8.16 11.85
CA HIS A 98 3.78 -9.17 12.27
C HIS A 98 4.83 -8.62 13.25
N HIS A 99 5.02 -7.32 13.30
CA HIS A 99 5.92 -6.64 14.25
C HIS A 99 5.13 -5.56 14.98
N GLY A 100 5.38 -5.44 16.28
CA GLY A 100 4.83 -4.34 17.05
C GLY A 100 5.46 -3.02 16.57
N ASP A 101 4.65 -2.12 16.06
CA ASP A 101 5.08 -0.83 15.57
C ASP A 101 4.18 0.27 16.13
N VAL A 102 4.39 1.52 15.73
CA VAL A 102 3.64 2.67 16.23
C VAL A 102 2.14 2.44 16.16
N ASN A 103 1.63 1.90 15.07
CA ASN A 103 0.20 1.67 14.89
C ASN A 103 -0.37 0.55 15.79
N ALA A 104 0.44 -0.43 16.17
CA ALA A 104 0.03 -1.47 17.12
C ALA A 104 -0.26 -0.89 18.50
N GLN A 105 0.42 0.18 18.91
CA GLN A 105 0.21 0.82 20.21
C GLN A 105 -1.13 1.54 20.33
N TYR A 106 -1.74 1.93 19.20
CA TYR A 106 -3.03 2.60 19.14
C TYR A 106 -4.19 1.63 18.86
N ALA A 107 -3.90 0.36 18.67
CA ALA A 107 -4.92 -0.65 18.39
C ALA A 107 -5.69 -1.06 19.64
N ASN A 108 -7.01 -1.20 19.51
CA ASN A 108 -7.87 -1.82 20.52
C ASN A 108 -7.74 -3.33 20.52
N ILE A 109 -7.53 -3.91 19.33
CA ILE A 109 -7.28 -5.34 19.11
C ILE A 109 -6.09 -5.50 18.18
N ILE A 110 -5.17 -6.42 18.52
CA ILE A 110 -4.07 -6.85 17.68
C ILE A 110 -4.31 -8.29 17.25
N LEU A 111 -4.35 -8.51 15.94
CA LEU A 111 -4.44 -9.84 15.34
C LEU A 111 -3.11 -10.13 14.62
N PRO A 112 -2.27 -11.04 15.16
CA PRO A 112 -0.98 -11.32 14.57
C PRO A 112 -1.13 -12.00 13.21
N THR A 113 -0.40 -11.46 12.21
CA THR A 113 -0.38 -11.98 10.86
C THR A 113 1.03 -12.31 10.41
N PRO A 114 1.23 -13.22 9.45
CA PRO A 114 2.54 -13.62 8.98
C PRO A 114 3.29 -12.49 8.27
N ALA A 115 4.61 -12.47 8.40
CA ALA A 115 5.49 -11.69 7.54
C ALA A 115 5.43 -12.20 6.09
N TYR A 116 5.97 -11.44 5.14
CA TYR A 116 5.91 -11.80 3.71
C TYR A 116 6.59 -13.13 3.37
N THR A 117 7.59 -13.56 4.14
CA THR A 117 8.27 -14.85 4.00
C THR A 117 7.47 -16.04 4.56
N GLU A 118 6.49 -15.76 5.42
CA GLU A 118 5.69 -16.74 6.16
C GLU A 118 4.32 -16.96 5.53
N LYS A 119 4.00 -16.31 4.43
CA LYS A 119 2.73 -16.46 3.70
C LYS A 119 2.93 -16.52 2.19
N SER A 120 1.98 -17.14 1.51
CA SER A 120 1.87 -17.10 0.05
C SER A 120 0.96 -15.94 -0.34
N SER A 121 1.46 -15.08 -1.23
CA SER A 121 0.77 -13.84 -1.60
C SER A 121 0.71 -13.67 -3.11
N THR A 122 -0.15 -12.75 -3.57
CA THR A 122 -0.20 -12.28 -4.95
C THR A 122 0.04 -10.78 -4.94
N PHE A 123 1.02 -10.34 -5.72
CA PHE A 123 1.39 -8.95 -5.88
C PHE A 123 1.28 -8.53 -7.33
N MET A 124 1.19 -7.25 -7.58
CA MET A 124 1.35 -6.67 -8.91
C MET A 124 2.50 -5.65 -8.86
N ASN A 125 3.48 -5.84 -9.74
CA ASN A 125 4.62 -4.93 -9.80
C ASN A 125 4.26 -3.62 -10.52
N ILE A 126 5.21 -2.69 -10.59
CA ILE A 126 5.00 -1.38 -11.23
C ILE A 126 4.77 -1.44 -12.73
N GLU A 127 5.08 -2.56 -13.39
CA GLU A 127 4.82 -2.81 -14.82
C GLU A 127 3.45 -3.46 -15.06
N GLY A 128 2.65 -3.71 -14.00
CA GLY A 128 1.37 -4.40 -14.11
C GLY A 128 1.49 -5.93 -14.20
N ARG A 129 2.64 -6.51 -13.88
CA ARG A 129 2.81 -7.98 -13.85
C ARG A 129 2.29 -8.55 -12.55
N ALA A 130 1.39 -9.50 -12.62
CA ALA A 130 0.97 -10.28 -11.47
C ALA A 130 2.06 -11.31 -11.10
N ILE A 131 2.44 -11.33 -9.83
CA ILE A 131 3.48 -12.20 -9.28
C ILE A 131 2.92 -12.94 -8.07
N GLN A 132 3.12 -14.24 -8.02
CA GLN A 132 2.76 -15.07 -6.87
C GLN A 132 4.02 -15.50 -6.12
N THR A 133 3.96 -15.37 -4.81
CA THR A 133 5.01 -15.86 -3.91
C THR A 133 4.59 -17.16 -3.24
N SER A 134 5.57 -17.94 -2.83
CA SER A 134 5.37 -19.13 -2.01
C SER A 134 5.94 -18.90 -0.63
N ARG A 135 5.25 -19.41 0.37
CA ARG A 135 5.70 -19.39 1.76
C ARG A 135 7.01 -20.14 1.91
N CYS A 136 8.01 -19.53 2.57
CA CYS A 136 9.30 -20.14 2.86
C CYS A 136 9.27 -20.99 4.12
N HIS A 137 8.59 -20.53 5.18
CA HIS A 137 8.43 -21.30 6.44
C HIS A 137 7.10 -20.96 7.12
N ASN A 138 6.78 -21.70 8.16
CA ASN A 138 5.52 -21.53 8.89
C ASN A 138 5.51 -20.20 9.67
N PRO A 139 4.34 -19.56 9.79
CA PRO A 139 4.16 -18.42 10.68
C PRO A 139 4.55 -18.76 12.13
N LEU A 140 5.05 -17.77 12.85
CA LEU A 140 5.39 -17.90 14.26
C LEU A 140 4.16 -17.77 15.15
N GLY A 141 4.13 -18.53 16.24
CA GLY A 141 3.08 -18.47 17.26
C GLY A 141 1.67 -18.61 16.68
N ASP A 142 0.79 -17.70 17.08
CA ASP A 142 -0.61 -17.70 16.66
C ASP A 142 -0.90 -16.89 15.39
N ALA A 143 0.13 -16.44 14.68
CA ALA A 143 -0.04 -15.66 13.46
C ALA A 143 -0.82 -16.45 12.39
N LYS A 144 -1.86 -15.83 11.83
CA LYS A 144 -2.73 -16.38 10.79
C LYS A 144 -2.78 -15.48 9.59
N GLU A 145 -2.76 -16.06 8.40
CA GLU A 145 -2.97 -15.32 7.15
C GLU A 145 -4.29 -14.54 7.20
N GLU A 146 -4.28 -13.31 6.76
CA GLU A 146 -5.38 -12.35 6.89
C GLU A 146 -6.70 -12.90 6.32
N TRP A 147 -6.65 -13.60 5.18
CA TRP A 147 -7.84 -14.19 4.58
C TRP A 147 -8.52 -15.26 5.47
N LYS A 148 -7.74 -16.00 6.29
CA LYS A 148 -8.26 -16.97 7.25
C LYS A 148 -9.00 -16.28 8.40
N ILE A 149 -8.45 -15.16 8.86
CA ILE A 149 -9.08 -14.34 9.90
C ILE A 149 -10.41 -13.78 9.39
N PHE A 150 -10.41 -13.21 8.18
CA PHE A 150 -11.64 -12.69 7.57
C PHE A 150 -12.66 -13.79 7.27
N ARG A 151 -12.22 -15.00 6.92
CA ARG A 151 -13.11 -16.13 6.71
C ARG A 151 -13.86 -16.50 8.02
N VAL A 152 -13.15 -16.56 9.15
CA VAL A 152 -13.76 -16.81 10.46
C VAL A 152 -14.65 -15.65 10.90
N LEU A 153 -14.16 -14.42 10.73
CA LEU A 153 -14.93 -13.22 11.06
C LEU A 153 -16.24 -13.14 10.27
N SER A 154 -16.23 -13.56 9.00
CA SER A 154 -17.44 -13.58 8.17
C SER A 154 -18.51 -14.54 8.70
N ASP A 155 -18.12 -15.68 9.25
CA ASP A 155 -19.07 -16.62 9.87
C ASP A 155 -19.69 -16.00 11.13
N LEU A 156 -18.89 -15.31 11.94
CA LEU A 156 -19.37 -14.67 13.18
C LEU A 156 -20.28 -13.48 12.88
N LEU A 157 -20.05 -12.76 11.79
CA LEU A 157 -20.86 -11.62 11.36
C LEU A 157 -22.01 -11.99 10.42
N HIS A 158 -22.20 -13.28 10.15
CA HIS A 158 -23.17 -13.79 9.19
C HIS A 158 -23.03 -13.18 7.78
N CYS A 159 -21.79 -12.88 7.39
CA CYS A 159 -21.45 -12.41 6.04
C CYS A 159 -21.03 -13.59 5.18
N ASP A 160 -21.51 -13.67 3.94
CA ASP A 160 -21.25 -14.80 3.05
C ASP A 160 -19.91 -14.66 2.29
N ILE A 161 -18.80 -14.96 2.95
CA ILE A 161 -17.48 -15.06 2.29
C ILE A 161 -17.20 -16.54 1.95
N LYS A 162 -17.26 -16.85 0.64
CA LYS A 162 -17.20 -18.25 0.14
C LYS A 162 -15.82 -18.68 -0.33
N PHE A 163 -14.78 -18.52 0.49
CA PHE A 163 -13.48 -19.13 0.17
C PHE A 163 -12.95 -19.91 1.38
N ASN A 164 -12.50 -21.14 1.12
CA ASN A 164 -11.99 -22.06 2.13
C ASN A 164 -10.50 -22.34 2.02
N ASN A 165 -9.87 -21.86 0.95
CA ASN A 165 -8.45 -22.01 0.70
C ASN A 165 -7.91 -20.82 -0.15
N LEU A 166 -6.59 -20.71 -0.24
CA LEU A 166 -5.94 -19.63 -0.98
C LEU A 166 -6.28 -19.63 -2.49
N ASN A 167 -6.54 -20.81 -3.07
CA ASN A 167 -6.92 -20.88 -4.49
C ASN A 167 -8.30 -20.27 -4.74
N ASP A 168 -9.23 -20.41 -3.79
CA ASP A 168 -10.53 -19.75 -3.91
C ASP A 168 -10.40 -18.24 -3.82
N VAL A 169 -9.53 -17.73 -2.93
CA VAL A 169 -9.20 -16.30 -2.85
C VAL A 169 -8.62 -15.80 -4.18
N ARG A 170 -7.66 -16.55 -4.75
CA ARG A 170 -7.06 -16.21 -6.05
C ARG A 170 -8.06 -16.25 -7.20
N LYS A 171 -8.95 -17.23 -7.23
CA LYS A 171 -10.05 -17.27 -8.21
C LYS A 171 -10.95 -16.04 -8.08
N LYS A 172 -11.31 -15.65 -6.88
CA LYS A 172 -12.10 -14.43 -6.63
C LYS A 172 -11.35 -13.20 -7.11
N LEU A 173 -10.05 -13.09 -6.81
CA LEU A 173 -9.19 -12.01 -7.27
C LEU A 173 -9.20 -11.88 -8.80
N ILE A 174 -9.01 -12.99 -9.51
CA ILE A 174 -9.03 -13.04 -10.98
C ILE A 174 -10.41 -12.68 -11.56
N ASN A 175 -11.48 -13.11 -10.90
CA ASN A 175 -12.85 -12.77 -11.31
C ASN A 175 -13.16 -11.28 -11.15
N GLU A 176 -12.60 -10.63 -10.12
CA GLU A 176 -12.76 -9.18 -9.92
C GLU A 176 -11.91 -8.38 -10.91
N ASN A 177 -10.71 -8.86 -11.21
CA ASN A 177 -9.82 -8.21 -12.17
C ASN A 177 -8.96 -9.24 -12.91
N SER A 178 -9.25 -9.43 -14.21
CA SER A 178 -8.57 -10.38 -15.07
C SER A 178 -7.07 -10.10 -15.28
N ASN A 179 -6.59 -8.90 -14.97
CA ASN A 179 -5.17 -8.55 -15.03
C ASN A 179 -4.31 -9.42 -14.08
N PHE A 180 -4.92 -10.02 -13.07
CA PHE A 180 -4.26 -10.99 -12.19
C PHE A 180 -4.18 -12.41 -12.74
N LEU A 181 -4.81 -12.69 -13.89
CA LEU A 181 -4.73 -14.01 -14.55
C LEU A 181 -3.39 -14.20 -15.25
N ALA A 182 -2.91 -13.15 -15.90
CA ALA A 182 -1.68 -13.19 -16.70
C ALA A 182 -0.45 -13.07 -15.80
N LEU A 183 -0.08 -14.19 -15.17
CA LEU A 183 1.13 -14.24 -14.32
C LEU A 183 2.37 -13.97 -15.17
N LEU A 184 3.20 -13.00 -14.73
CA LEU A 184 4.44 -12.59 -15.38
C LEU A 184 4.28 -11.87 -16.73
N GLU A 185 3.07 -11.66 -17.24
CA GLU A 185 2.83 -10.83 -18.42
C GLU A 185 2.67 -9.35 -18.04
N ILE A 186 3.04 -8.46 -18.97
CA ILE A 186 2.84 -7.02 -18.78
C ILE A 186 1.40 -6.69 -19.14
N ASN A 187 0.66 -6.17 -18.16
CA ASN A 187 -0.67 -5.63 -18.39
C ASN A 187 -0.57 -4.12 -18.60
N ASN A 188 -0.76 -3.68 -19.83
CA ASN A 188 -0.74 -2.26 -20.15
C ASN A 188 -2.08 -1.63 -19.80
N SER A 189 -2.14 -0.85 -18.72
CA SER A 189 -3.26 0.03 -18.46
C SER A 189 -3.13 1.30 -19.31
N SER A 190 -3.78 1.31 -20.47
CA SER A 190 -3.68 2.40 -21.45
C SER A 190 -4.40 3.69 -21.06
N ASN A 191 -5.22 3.70 -20.00
CA ASN A 191 -6.17 4.78 -19.71
C ASN A 191 -5.95 5.48 -18.36
N LEU A 192 -4.73 5.83 -18.03
CA LEU A 192 -4.48 6.72 -16.90
C LEU A 192 -4.91 8.15 -17.24
N SER A 193 -6.03 8.59 -16.70
CA SER A 193 -6.45 9.99 -16.75
C SER A 193 -6.14 10.67 -15.42
N PHE A 194 -5.30 11.70 -15.47
CA PHE A 194 -5.01 12.53 -14.30
C PHE A 194 -5.77 13.85 -14.41
N SER A 195 -6.56 14.20 -13.40
CA SER A 195 -7.16 15.51 -13.29
C SER A 195 -6.29 16.39 -12.40
N SER A 196 -5.95 17.57 -12.85
CA SER A 196 -5.32 18.59 -12.00
C SER A 196 -5.79 19.99 -12.38
N LYS A 197 -6.07 20.79 -11.35
CA LYS A 197 -6.43 22.22 -11.47
C LYS A 197 -5.31 23.15 -11.04
N LYS A 198 -4.17 22.62 -10.57
CA LYS A 198 -3.07 23.44 -10.04
C LYS A 198 -1.99 23.64 -11.09
N ASN A 199 -1.47 24.87 -11.17
CA ASN A 199 -0.27 25.15 -11.93
C ASN A 199 0.95 24.63 -11.18
N ILE A 200 1.90 24.06 -11.92
CA ILE A 200 3.19 23.63 -11.36
C ILE A 200 3.96 24.90 -10.97
N LYS A 201 4.33 25.00 -9.69
CA LYS A 201 5.24 26.01 -9.18
C LYS A 201 6.65 25.43 -9.14
N ASP A 202 7.65 26.28 -9.17
CA ASP A 202 9.05 25.89 -9.04
C ASP A 202 9.31 25.52 -7.57
N ASN A 203 9.10 24.25 -7.25
CA ASN A 203 9.32 23.69 -5.92
C ASN A 203 10.48 22.70 -5.96
N ASN A 204 11.31 22.73 -4.95
CA ASN A 204 12.37 21.74 -4.75
C ASN A 204 11.78 20.33 -4.61
N LEU A 205 12.41 19.37 -5.25
CA LEU A 205 12.09 17.96 -5.05
C LEU A 205 12.56 17.53 -3.64
N PHE A 206 11.67 16.95 -2.87
CA PHE A 206 11.97 16.47 -1.53
C PHE A 206 12.34 14.99 -1.54
N TYR A 207 13.26 14.62 -0.67
CA TYR A 207 13.49 13.23 -0.31
C TYR A 207 12.34 12.77 0.60
N ASN A 208 11.61 11.75 0.17
CA ASN A 208 10.47 11.23 0.95
C ASN A 208 10.87 10.15 1.96
N ILE A 209 12.13 9.77 2.01
CA ILE A 209 12.63 8.77 2.95
C ILE A 209 13.50 9.50 3.97
N ASP A 210 12.93 9.79 5.12
CA ASP A 210 13.65 10.47 6.21
C ASP A 210 14.73 9.59 6.82
N ASN A 211 14.46 8.29 6.89
CA ASN A 211 15.40 7.31 7.41
C ASN A 211 15.41 6.04 6.54
N PHE A 212 16.44 5.92 5.71
CA PHE A 212 16.63 4.79 4.80
C PHE A 212 16.77 3.45 5.52
N TYR A 213 17.29 3.44 6.74
CA TYR A 213 17.54 2.21 7.50
C TYR A 213 16.32 1.71 8.26
N MET A 214 15.27 2.52 8.45
CA MET A 214 14.12 2.21 9.28
C MET A 214 12.80 2.60 8.56
N ASN A 215 12.64 2.12 7.33
CA ASN A 215 11.53 2.52 6.46
C ASN A 215 10.32 1.55 6.47
N ASP A 216 10.42 0.43 7.17
CA ASP A 216 9.34 -0.55 7.34
C ASP A 216 9.35 -1.14 8.76
N SER A 217 8.30 -1.88 9.12
CA SER A 217 8.13 -2.42 10.46
C SER A 217 9.19 -3.45 10.87
N ILE A 218 9.76 -4.19 9.91
CA ILE A 218 10.85 -5.16 10.17
C ILE A 218 12.15 -4.41 10.46
N SER A 219 12.50 -3.47 9.60
CA SER A 219 13.74 -2.67 9.77
C SER A 219 13.68 -1.80 11.03
N ARG A 220 12.52 -1.24 11.38
CA ARG A 220 12.32 -0.50 12.64
C ARG A 220 12.46 -1.37 13.89
N SER A 221 12.22 -2.67 13.77
CA SER A 221 12.40 -3.64 14.86
C SER A 221 13.82 -4.21 14.94
N SER A 222 14.72 -3.81 14.04
CA SER A 222 16.08 -4.32 13.95
C SER A 222 17.06 -3.42 14.72
N GLU A 223 17.76 -4.01 15.70
CA GLU A 223 18.85 -3.35 16.43
C GLU A 223 19.98 -2.89 15.50
N THR A 224 20.32 -3.70 14.49
CA THR A 224 21.33 -3.34 13.49
C THR A 224 20.92 -2.09 12.71
N MET A 225 19.66 -1.98 12.27
CA MET A 225 19.17 -0.80 11.54
C MET A 225 19.11 0.43 12.43
N ALA A 226 18.74 0.27 13.71
CA ALA A 226 18.79 1.35 14.70
C ALA A 226 20.24 1.87 14.89
N ASN A 227 21.22 0.97 14.97
CA ASN A 227 22.63 1.33 15.07
C ASN A 227 23.13 2.05 13.80
N CYS A 228 22.74 1.60 12.60
CA CYS A 228 23.04 2.30 11.34
C CYS A 228 22.46 3.72 11.34
N THR A 229 21.22 3.88 11.81
CA THR A 229 20.60 5.21 11.95
C THR A 229 21.43 6.11 12.86
N HIS A 230 21.80 5.62 14.03
CA HIS A 230 22.58 6.38 15.01
C HIS A 230 23.97 6.74 14.47
N GLU A 231 24.71 5.77 13.93
CA GLU A 231 26.10 5.94 13.52
C GLU A 231 26.24 6.76 12.22
N ILE A 232 25.32 6.66 11.30
CA ILE A 232 25.44 7.24 9.96
C ILE A 232 24.57 8.50 9.82
N LEU A 233 23.25 8.36 10.01
CA LEU A 233 22.34 9.50 9.74
C LEU A 233 22.43 10.59 10.80
N ASN A 234 22.50 10.26 12.09
CA ASN A 234 22.53 11.26 13.15
C ASN A 234 23.87 11.99 13.20
N LYS A 235 24.99 11.30 12.93
CA LYS A 235 26.30 11.95 12.82
C LYS A 235 26.39 12.86 11.59
N ALA A 236 25.81 12.45 10.44
CA ALA A 236 25.80 13.29 9.24
C ALA A 236 24.92 14.54 9.38
N LYS A 237 23.89 14.53 10.25
CA LYS A 237 23.07 15.71 10.56
C LYS A 237 23.71 16.66 11.57
N ALA A 238 24.71 16.19 12.31
CA ALA A 238 25.41 16.96 13.34
C ALA A 238 26.73 17.61 12.83
N SER A 239 27.18 17.23 11.64
CA SER A 239 28.33 17.81 10.92
C SER A 239 27.86 18.84 9.88
#